data_764b90b8e4d10f43ef82228ceb02f846
#
_entry.id   764b90b8e4d10f43ef82228ceb02f846
#
_cell.length_a   1.000
_cell.length_b   1.000
_cell.length_c   1.000
_cell.angle_alpha   90.00
_cell.angle_beta   90.00
_cell.angle_gamma   90.00
#
_symmetry.space_group_name_H-M   'P 1'
#
loop_
_entity.id
_entity.type
_entity.pdbx_description
1 polymer ?
#
loop_
_entity_poly.entity_id
_entity_poly.type
_entity_poly.pdbx_seq_one_letter_code
_entity_poly.pdbx_strand_id
1 'polypeptide(L)'
;MQLQKLVNMFGGDLSRRYGQKVHKLSLHGGFSCPNRDGTIGRGGCTFCNVASFADEAQQHQSIAAQLAYQSTRVNRAKQYLAYFQAYTSTWAEVQVLRSMYQQAVSQANIVGLCVGTRPDCVPEAVLDLLSEYKEQGYEIWLELGLQTAHDKTLHRINRGHDFACYQRTTRLARERGLKVCTHLIVGLPGEGRHHALETLHRVVETGVDGIKLHPLHIVRGSIMAKAWEAGRLNGIELDEYVLTAGEMIRHTPPEVVYHRISASARRPTLLAPLWCENRWTGMVELDCYLNEQGVQGSALGTPWVPTLSPASAQ
;
A
#
# COMPACT_ATOMS: atom_id res chain seq x y z
N MET A 1 13.98 14.06 12.77
CA MET A 1 12.99 13.81 11.74
C MET A 1 11.62 14.30 12.20
N GLN A 2 11.00 15.21 11.46
CA GLN A 2 9.75 15.89 11.83
C GLN A 2 8.57 15.45 10.90
N LEU A 3 8.71 14.38 10.16
CA LEU A 3 7.72 13.92 9.17
C LEU A 3 6.26 13.93 9.66
N GLN A 4 6.01 13.65 10.95
CA GLN A 4 4.65 13.71 11.50
C GLN A 4 4.04 15.12 11.56
N LYS A 5 4.86 16.17 11.45
CA LYS A 5 4.42 17.57 11.35
C LYS A 5 4.23 18.01 9.89
N LEU A 6 4.92 17.34 8.97
CA LEU A 6 4.96 17.68 7.56
C LEU A 6 3.93 16.88 6.74
N VAL A 7 3.59 15.67 7.21
CA VAL A 7 2.72 14.71 6.52
C VAL A 7 1.71 14.12 7.50
N ASN A 8 0.46 14.03 7.09
CA ASN A 8 -0.59 13.36 7.86
C ASN A 8 -0.38 11.85 7.85
N MET A 9 0.49 11.38 8.73
CA MET A 9 0.85 9.97 8.83
C MET A 9 -0.18 9.18 9.62
N PHE A 10 -0.51 7.97 9.16
CA PHE A 10 -1.51 7.08 9.75
C PHE A 10 -1.32 6.83 11.25
N GLY A 11 -0.09 6.61 11.70
CA GLY A 11 0.19 6.44 13.11
C GLY A 11 -0.11 7.70 13.95
N GLY A 12 0.10 8.88 13.40
CA GLY A 12 -0.26 10.17 14.01
C GLY A 12 -1.77 10.39 14.04
N ASP A 13 -2.45 10.09 12.93
CA ASP A 13 -3.91 10.16 12.82
C ASP A 13 -4.61 9.25 13.82
N LEU A 14 -4.21 7.98 13.87
CA LEU A 14 -4.72 7.03 14.87
C LEU A 14 -4.47 7.50 16.30
N SER A 15 -3.28 8.02 16.60
CA SER A 15 -2.95 8.51 17.94
C SER A 15 -3.83 9.70 18.36
N ARG A 16 -4.17 10.61 17.43
CA ARG A 16 -5.10 11.71 17.70
C ARG A 16 -6.52 11.22 17.98
N ARG A 17 -7.01 10.24 17.18
CA ARG A 17 -8.39 9.73 17.31
C ARG A 17 -8.60 8.80 18.50
N TYR A 18 -7.59 8.01 18.86
CA TYR A 18 -7.70 7.03 19.96
C TYR A 18 -7.07 7.51 21.28
N GLY A 19 -6.44 8.70 21.31
CA GLY A 19 -5.73 9.21 22.49
C GLY A 19 -4.49 8.40 22.89
N GLN A 20 -4.14 7.35 22.12
CA GLN A 20 -3.01 6.47 22.35
C GLN A 20 -2.49 5.86 21.05
N LYS A 21 -1.31 5.24 21.11
CA LYS A 21 -0.73 4.56 19.94
C LYS A 21 -1.52 3.32 19.58
N VAL A 22 -1.95 3.24 18.33
CA VAL A 22 -2.52 2.06 17.70
C VAL A 22 -1.54 1.53 16.66
N HIS A 23 -1.29 0.23 16.64
CA HIS A 23 -0.31 -0.38 15.73
C HIS A 23 -0.96 -1.45 14.85
N LYS A 24 -0.51 -1.55 13.58
CA LYS A 24 -0.93 -2.65 12.69
C LYS A 24 -0.15 -3.91 13.03
N LEU A 25 -0.86 -5.02 13.24
CA LEU A 25 -0.29 -6.36 13.35
C LEU A 25 -0.58 -7.11 12.05
N SER A 26 0.48 -7.45 11.30
CA SER A 26 0.33 -8.11 10.00
C SER A 26 -0.01 -9.58 10.17
N LEU A 27 -1.03 -10.06 9.45
CA LEU A 27 -1.54 -11.41 9.52
C LEU A 27 -1.43 -12.13 8.18
N HIS A 28 -1.20 -13.42 8.24
CA HIS A 28 -1.28 -14.33 7.11
C HIS A 28 -2.57 -15.14 7.19
N GLY A 29 -3.52 -14.87 6.29
CA GLY A 29 -4.82 -15.53 6.27
C GLY A 29 -4.86 -16.84 5.47
N GLY A 30 -3.72 -17.33 4.93
CA GLY A 30 -3.71 -18.52 4.09
C GLY A 30 -4.35 -18.33 2.70
N PHE A 31 -4.60 -17.08 2.30
CA PHE A 31 -5.21 -16.76 1.01
C PHE A 31 -4.30 -17.09 -0.17
N SER A 32 -4.89 -17.30 -1.35
CA SER A 32 -4.19 -17.33 -2.63
C SER A 32 -4.29 -15.96 -3.35
N CYS A 33 -3.79 -15.91 -4.56
CA CYS A 33 -3.95 -14.76 -5.44
C CYS A 33 -4.47 -15.26 -6.80
N PRO A 34 -5.65 -14.80 -7.27
CA PRO A 34 -6.24 -15.27 -8.52
C PRO A 34 -5.39 -14.98 -9.76
N ASN A 35 -4.47 -14.04 -9.66
CA ASN A 35 -3.46 -13.75 -10.68
C ASN A 35 -2.28 -14.74 -10.67
N ARG A 36 -2.25 -15.69 -9.71
CA ARG A 36 -1.23 -16.74 -9.58
C ARG A 36 -1.78 -18.15 -9.69
N ASP A 37 -2.97 -18.39 -9.11
CA ASP A 37 -3.58 -19.73 -9.05
C ASP A 37 -4.25 -20.17 -10.36
N GLY A 38 -4.31 -19.28 -11.34
CA GLY A 38 -4.85 -19.57 -12.67
C GLY A 38 -6.29 -19.13 -12.87
N THR A 39 -6.96 -18.60 -11.84
CA THR A 39 -8.36 -18.18 -11.92
C THR A 39 -8.54 -16.95 -12.82
N ILE A 40 -7.70 -15.93 -12.66
CA ILE A 40 -7.68 -14.72 -13.50
C ILE A 40 -6.42 -14.70 -14.38
N GLY A 41 -5.28 -15.12 -13.82
CA GLY A 41 -4.00 -15.12 -14.51
C GLY A 41 -3.00 -16.11 -13.92
N ARG A 42 -1.86 -16.25 -14.57
CA ARG A 42 -0.75 -17.10 -14.10
C ARG A 42 0.51 -16.28 -13.86
N GLY A 43 1.35 -16.73 -12.94
CA GLY A 43 2.66 -16.11 -12.62
C GLY A 43 2.60 -14.88 -11.70
N GLY A 44 1.43 -14.26 -11.52
CA GLY A 44 1.26 -13.08 -10.68
C GLY A 44 1.77 -11.80 -11.35
N CYS A 45 1.74 -10.70 -10.59
CA CYS A 45 2.31 -9.43 -11.05
C CYS A 45 3.83 -9.55 -11.20
N THR A 46 4.40 -8.89 -12.22
CA THR A 46 5.81 -9.03 -12.60
C THR A 46 6.81 -8.60 -11.50
N PHE A 47 6.38 -7.74 -10.61
CA PHE A 47 7.18 -7.25 -9.46
C PHE A 47 7.02 -8.11 -8.19
N CYS A 48 6.02 -9.01 -8.15
CA CYS A 48 5.58 -9.62 -6.90
C CYS A 48 6.35 -10.92 -6.59
N ASN A 49 6.91 -10.95 -5.37
CA ASN A 49 7.28 -12.18 -4.68
C ASN A 49 6.78 -12.09 -3.23
N VAL A 50 5.80 -12.91 -2.85
CA VAL A 50 5.14 -12.85 -1.54
C VAL A 50 6.12 -13.11 -0.39
N ALA A 51 7.07 -14.00 -0.56
CA ALA A 51 8.12 -14.27 0.42
C ALA A 51 8.96 -13.03 0.79
N SER A 52 8.87 -11.93 0.02
CA SER A 52 9.56 -10.68 0.33
C SER A 52 8.91 -9.84 1.43
N PHE A 53 7.63 -10.09 1.76
CA PHE A 53 6.88 -9.26 2.71
C PHE A 53 5.94 -10.04 3.64
N ALA A 54 5.74 -11.34 3.41
CA ALA A 54 4.93 -12.22 4.26
C ALA A 54 5.79 -13.36 4.81
N ASP A 55 5.58 -13.67 6.07
CA ASP A 55 6.19 -14.84 6.72
C ASP A 55 5.30 -16.06 6.46
N GLU A 56 5.68 -16.89 5.50
CA GLU A 56 4.93 -18.09 5.12
C GLU A 56 4.80 -19.10 6.27
N ALA A 57 5.71 -19.07 7.27
CA ALA A 57 5.59 -19.92 8.44
C ALA A 57 4.34 -19.58 9.28
N GLN A 58 3.81 -18.37 9.17
CA GLN A 58 2.58 -17.97 9.86
C GLN A 58 1.30 -18.49 9.18
N GLN A 59 1.38 -18.97 7.95
CA GLN A 59 0.21 -19.45 7.19
C GLN A 59 -0.58 -20.56 7.92
N HIS A 60 0.11 -21.39 8.67
CA HIS A 60 -0.48 -22.54 9.39
C HIS A 60 -0.86 -22.22 10.84
N GLN A 61 -0.64 -20.99 11.30
CA GLN A 61 -1.00 -20.56 12.64
C GLN A 61 -2.41 -19.95 12.65
N SER A 62 -3.17 -20.14 13.75
CA SER A 62 -4.45 -19.46 13.91
C SER A 62 -4.26 -17.94 13.97
N ILE A 63 -5.27 -17.19 13.57
CA ILE A 63 -5.28 -15.72 13.65
C ILE A 63 -4.98 -15.23 15.07
N ALA A 64 -5.58 -15.90 16.08
CA ALA A 64 -5.34 -15.58 17.49
C ALA A 64 -3.86 -15.78 17.88
N ALA A 65 -3.24 -16.88 17.46
CA ALA A 65 -1.82 -17.16 17.75
C ALA A 65 -0.89 -16.13 17.09
N GLN A 66 -1.17 -15.75 15.83
CA GLN A 66 -0.41 -14.71 15.13
C GLN A 66 -0.52 -13.36 15.85
N LEU A 67 -1.73 -12.95 16.26
CA LEU A 67 -1.95 -11.70 16.99
C LEU A 67 -1.26 -11.70 18.35
N ALA A 68 -1.38 -12.80 19.11
CA ALA A 68 -0.70 -12.95 20.40
C ALA A 68 0.82 -12.82 20.24
N TYR A 69 1.41 -13.54 19.29
CA TYR A 69 2.84 -13.46 19.01
C TYR A 69 3.29 -12.06 18.60
N GLN A 70 2.56 -11.41 17.70
CA GLN A 70 2.95 -10.09 17.20
C GLN A 70 2.78 -8.98 18.24
N SER A 71 1.74 -9.05 19.08
CA SER A 71 1.49 -8.05 20.13
C SER A 71 2.63 -8.01 21.15
N THR A 72 3.26 -9.15 21.47
CA THR A 72 4.42 -9.19 22.39
C THR A 72 5.65 -8.46 21.84
N ARG A 73 5.74 -8.27 20.53
CA ARG A 73 6.87 -7.59 19.86
C ARG A 73 6.67 -6.07 19.74
N VAL A 74 5.49 -5.57 20.08
CA VAL A 74 5.11 -4.16 19.94
C VAL A 74 4.97 -3.52 21.33
N ASN A 75 6.08 -3.16 21.94
CA ASN A 75 6.13 -2.66 23.32
C ASN A 75 5.51 -1.25 23.54
N ARG A 76 5.09 -0.56 22.46
CA ARG A 76 4.70 0.86 22.53
C ARG A 76 3.23 1.12 22.22
N ALA A 77 2.46 0.11 21.88
CA ALA A 77 1.03 0.23 21.61
C ALA A 77 0.24 -0.71 22.54
N LYS A 78 -0.95 -0.25 22.94
CA LYS A 78 -1.89 -1.03 23.75
C LYS A 78 -3.15 -1.38 22.96
N GLN A 79 -3.32 -0.83 21.75
CA GLN A 79 -4.40 -1.14 20.82
C GLN A 79 -3.84 -1.45 19.45
N TYR A 80 -4.53 -2.29 18.71
CA TYR A 80 -4.03 -2.83 17.45
C TYR A 80 -5.10 -2.86 16.38
N LEU A 81 -4.65 -2.73 15.12
CA LEU A 81 -5.42 -3.07 13.93
C LEU A 81 -4.92 -4.41 13.39
N ALA A 82 -5.79 -5.37 13.21
CA ALA A 82 -5.47 -6.62 12.56
C ALA A 82 -5.34 -6.39 11.05
N TYR A 83 -4.16 -6.62 10.50
CA TYR A 83 -3.85 -6.31 9.10
C TYR A 83 -3.65 -7.57 8.28
N PHE A 84 -4.65 -7.95 7.52
CA PHE A 84 -4.57 -9.01 6.52
C PHE A 84 -3.84 -8.47 5.29
N GLN A 85 -2.57 -8.85 5.13
CA GLN A 85 -1.68 -8.29 4.11
C GLN A 85 -1.26 -9.30 3.04
N ALA A 86 -1.11 -10.57 3.40
CA ALA A 86 -0.54 -11.57 2.51
C ALA A 86 -1.52 -11.97 1.40
N TYR A 87 -1.06 -11.96 0.16
CA TYR A 87 -1.82 -12.33 -1.04
C TYR A 87 -3.04 -11.42 -1.29
N THR A 88 -4.21 -12.02 -1.57
CA THR A 88 -5.46 -11.30 -1.85
C THR A 88 -6.45 -11.64 -0.73
N SER A 89 -6.47 -10.80 0.30
CA SER A 89 -7.10 -11.12 1.58
C SER A 89 -8.64 -11.07 1.58
N THR A 90 -9.25 -10.94 0.41
CA THR A 90 -10.70 -11.07 0.16
C THR A 90 -11.02 -12.22 -0.79
N TRP A 91 -10.01 -12.99 -1.20
CA TRP A 91 -10.17 -14.09 -2.15
C TRP A 91 -10.47 -15.40 -1.43
N ALA A 92 -11.68 -15.49 -0.91
CA ALA A 92 -12.27 -16.67 -0.29
C ALA A 92 -13.80 -16.49 -0.20
N GLU A 93 -14.51 -17.58 0.10
CA GLU A 93 -15.93 -17.52 0.39
C GLU A 93 -16.23 -16.58 1.57
N VAL A 94 -17.32 -15.81 1.49
CA VAL A 94 -17.66 -14.75 2.47
C VAL A 94 -17.76 -15.31 3.90
N GLN A 95 -18.25 -16.52 4.07
CA GLN A 95 -18.36 -17.16 5.39
C GLN A 95 -16.97 -17.49 5.98
N VAL A 96 -16.02 -17.85 5.14
CA VAL A 96 -14.62 -18.06 5.56
C VAL A 96 -14.01 -16.72 6.00
N LEU A 97 -14.21 -15.67 5.19
CA LEU A 97 -13.76 -14.31 5.54
C LEU A 97 -14.38 -13.84 6.87
N ARG A 98 -15.69 -14.02 7.04
CA ARG A 98 -16.41 -13.69 8.27
C ARG A 98 -15.79 -14.38 9.49
N SER A 99 -15.55 -15.68 9.38
CA SER A 99 -14.92 -16.45 10.46
C SER A 99 -13.53 -15.92 10.82
N MET A 100 -12.71 -15.60 9.81
CA MET A 100 -11.34 -15.10 10.02
C MET A 100 -11.32 -13.68 10.60
N TYR A 101 -12.15 -12.79 10.08
CA TYR A 101 -12.24 -11.42 10.58
C TYR A 101 -12.82 -11.40 12.01
N GLN A 102 -13.83 -12.25 12.29
CA GLN A 102 -14.37 -12.40 13.64
C GLN A 102 -13.33 -12.91 14.64
N GLN A 103 -12.51 -13.89 14.25
CA GLN A 103 -11.41 -14.35 15.10
C GLN A 103 -10.42 -13.23 15.42
N ALA A 104 -10.17 -12.33 14.47
CA ALA A 104 -9.28 -11.19 14.69
C ALA A 104 -9.89 -10.15 15.63
N VAL A 105 -11.14 -9.70 15.38
CA VAL A 105 -11.76 -8.63 16.18
C VAL A 105 -12.17 -9.10 17.58
N SER A 106 -12.33 -10.40 17.79
CA SER A 106 -12.62 -10.97 19.12
C SER A 106 -11.40 -10.97 20.04
N GLN A 107 -10.19 -10.70 19.53
CA GLN A 107 -9.01 -10.62 20.39
C GLN A 107 -8.97 -9.29 21.16
N ALA A 108 -8.52 -9.35 22.40
CA ALA A 108 -8.39 -8.17 23.25
C ALA A 108 -7.52 -7.09 22.58
N ASN A 109 -7.94 -5.84 22.73
CA ASN A 109 -7.23 -4.65 22.21
C ASN A 109 -7.18 -4.54 20.67
N ILE A 110 -7.91 -5.35 19.91
CA ILE A 110 -8.11 -5.11 18.48
C ILE A 110 -9.24 -4.10 18.30
N VAL A 111 -8.91 -2.95 17.70
CA VAL A 111 -9.85 -1.85 17.46
C VAL A 111 -10.40 -1.85 16.03
N GLY A 112 -9.91 -2.73 15.16
CA GLY A 112 -10.40 -2.82 13.79
C GLY A 112 -9.52 -3.65 12.87
N LEU A 113 -9.85 -3.57 11.59
CA LEU A 113 -9.26 -4.35 10.50
C LEU A 113 -8.67 -3.44 9.43
N CYS A 114 -7.53 -3.86 8.90
CA CYS A 114 -7.02 -3.41 7.60
C CYS A 114 -6.98 -4.63 6.66
N VAL A 115 -7.61 -4.55 5.50
CA VAL A 115 -7.72 -5.66 4.56
C VAL A 115 -7.07 -5.30 3.25
N GLY A 116 -5.88 -5.86 3.00
CA GLY A 116 -5.10 -5.64 1.78
C GLY A 116 -5.57 -6.58 0.67
N THR A 117 -5.98 -6.03 -0.47
CA THR A 117 -6.52 -6.83 -1.57
C THR A 117 -6.33 -6.18 -2.94
N ARG A 118 -6.86 -6.81 -3.95
CA ARG A 118 -6.94 -6.35 -5.33
C ARG A 118 -8.30 -5.70 -5.57
N PRO A 119 -8.40 -4.63 -6.39
CA PRO A 119 -9.70 -4.01 -6.71
C PRO A 119 -10.71 -4.98 -7.34
N ASP A 120 -10.26 -5.89 -8.20
CA ASP A 120 -11.07 -6.90 -8.89
C ASP A 120 -11.48 -8.10 -8.03
N CYS A 121 -11.09 -8.13 -6.76
CA CYS A 121 -11.38 -9.22 -5.82
C CYS A 121 -12.23 -8.76 -4.62
N VAL A 122 -13.05 -7.74 -4.81
CA VAL A 122 -13.91 -7.19 -3.75
C VAL A 122 -15.38 -7.19 -4.24
N PRO A 123 -16.05 -8.33 -4.25
CA PRO A 123 -17.48 -8.39 -4.56
C PRO A 123 -18.31 -7.66 -3.50
N GLU A 124 -19.53 -7.26 -3.83
CA GLU A 124 -20.40 -6.49 -2.93
C GLU A 124 -20.61 -7.19 -1.59
N ALA A 125 -20.79 -8.50 -1.59
CA ALA A 125 -20.93 -9.29 -0.35
C ALA A 125 -19.74 -9.16 0.62
N VAL A 126 -18.52 -8.90 0.10
CA VAL A 126 -17.34 -8.61 0.95
C VAL A 126 -17.40 -7.18 1.47
N LEU A 127 -17.85 -6.22 0.65
CA LEU A 127 -18.06 -4.85 1.11
C LEU A 127 -19.13 -4.79 2.21
N ASP A 128 -20.22 -5.54 2.04
CA ASP A 128 -21.28 -5.64 3.03
C ASP A 128 -20.76 -6.24 4.34
N LEU A 129 -19.98 -7.33 4.26
CA LEU A 129 -19.32 -7.92 5.43
C LEU A 129 -18.42 -6.91 6.16
N LEU A 130 -17.61 -6.13 5.45
CA LEU A 130 -16.76 -5.11 6.07
C LEU A 130 -17.57 -3.97 6.68
N SER A 131 -18.71 -3.61 6.06
CA SER A 131 -19.63 -2.61 6.59
C SER A 131 -20.27 -3.06 7.91
N GLU A 132 -20.65 -4.34 8.03
CA GLU A 132 -21.17 -4.89 9.29
C GLU A 132 -20.18 -4.70 10.46
N TYR A 133 -18.87 -4.90 10.23
CA TYR A 133 -17.87 -4.64 11.29
C TYR A 133 -17.72 -3.14 11.58
N LYS A 134 -17.80 -2.28 10.58
CA LYS A 134 -17.79 -0.83 10.78
C LYS A 134 -19.01 -0.40 11.63
N GLU A 135 -20.21 -0.92 11.36
CA GLU A 135 -21.43 -0.64 12.11
C GLU A 135 -21.34 -1.10 13.58
N GLN A 136 -20.57 -2.15 13.85
CA GLN A 136 -20.22 -2.58 15.19
C GLN A 136 -19.19 -1.67 15.90
N GLY A 137 -18.72 -0.61 15.24
CA GLY A 137 -17.79 0.37 15.81
C GLY A 137 -16.31 0.08 15.57
N TYR A 138 -15.97 -0.93 14.78
CA TYR A 138 -14.58 -1.21 14.43
C TYR A 138 -14.04 -0.23 13.37
N GLU A 139 -12.76 0.11 13.48
CA GLU A 139 -12.03 0.86 12.46
C GLU A 139 -11.75 -0.05 11.25
N ILE A 140 -12.36 0.23 10.10
CA ILE A 140 -12.20 -0.61 8.90
C ILE A 140 -11.51 0.17 7.80
N TRP A 141 -10.42 -0.43 7.28
CA TRP A 141 -9.67 0.05 6.13
C TRP A 141 -9.60 -1.02 5.04
N LEU A 142 -10.16 -0.71 3.88
CA LEU A 142 -9.96 -1.48 2.66
C LEU A 142 -8.70 -0.95 1.96
N GLU A 143 -7.62 -1.74 1.91
CA GLU A 143 -6.36 -1.35 1.29
C GLU A 143 -6.27 -1.94 -0.13
N LEU A 144 -6.48 -1.10 -1.14
CA LEU A 144 -6.53 -1.52 -2.55
C LEU A 144 -5.17 -1.37 -3.23
N GLY A 145 -4.65 -2.48 -3.74
CA GLY A 145 -3.42 -2.49 -4.53
C GLY A 145 -3.68 -2.05 -5.97
N LEU A 146 -3.77 -0.76 -6.24
CA LEU A 146 -3.85 -0.20 -7.59
C LEU A 146 -2.49 -0.26 -8.31
N GLN A 147 -1.49 0.33 -7.72
CA GLN A 147 -0.10 0.53 -8.12
C GLN A 147 0.12 1.77 -9.02
N THR A 148 -0.66 1.94 -10.07
CA THR A 148 -0.69 3.10 -10.99
C THR A 148 -2.08 3.24 -11.61
N ALA A 149 -2.42 4.44 -12.09
CA ALA A 149 -3.67 4.69 -12.81
C ALA A 149 -3.53 4.53 -14.35
N HIS A 150 -2.35 4.12 -14.83
CA HIS A 150 -2.08 3.95 -16.26
C HIS A 150 -2.32 2.49 -16.69
N ASP A 151 -3.40 2.24 -17.43
CA ASP A 151 -3.80 0.89 -17.84
C ASP A 151 -2.72 0.19 -18.69
N LYS A 152 -1.97 0.94 -19.51
CA LYS A 152 -0.82 0.40 -20.25
C LYS A 152 0.25 -0.17 -19.32
N THR A 153 0.51 0.49 -18.21
CA THR A 153 1.46 0.00 -17.19
C THR A 153 0.85 -1.15 -16.40
N LEU A 154 -0.42 -1.07 -16.00
CA LEU A 154 -1.12 -2.17 -15.33
C LEU A 154 -1.07 -3.46 -16.16
N HIS A 155 -1.28 -3.37 -17.47
CA HIS A 155 -1.13 -4.50 -18.37
C HIS A 155 0.34 -4.99 -18.40
N ARG A 156 1.33 -4.08 -18.57
CA ARG A 156 2.75 -4.42 -18.59
C ARG A 156 3.23 -5.16 -17.35
N ILE A 157 2.74 -4.76 -16.18
CA ILE A 157 3.09 -5.40 -14.91
C ILE A 157 2.22 -6.62 -14.58
N ASN A 158 1.41 -7.09 -15.52
CA ASN A 158 0.49 -8.21 -15.36
C ASN A 158 -0.44 -8.03 -14.14
N ARG A 159 -1.06 -6.84 -14.02
CA ARG A 159 -1.90 -6.55 -12.84
C ARG A 159 -3.26 -7.25 -12.89
N GLY A 160 -3.81 -7.49 -14.10
CA GLY A 160 -5.05 -8.24 -14.34
C GLY A 160 -6.33 -7.46 -14.06
N HIS A 161 -6.25 -6.17 -13.75
CA HIS A 161 -7.37 -5.22 -13.70
C HIS A 161 -6.93 -3.88 -14.27
N ASP A 162 -7.89 -3.04 -14.60
CA ASP A 162 -7.72 -1.67 -15.09
C ASP A 162 -8.06 -0.63 -13.99
N PHE A 163 -7.87 0.64 -14.33
CA PHE A 163 -8.20 1.75 -13.44
C PHE A 163 -9.71 1.89 -13.22
N ALA A 164 -10.54 1.60 -14.23
CA ALA A 164 -11.99 1.65 -14.11
C ALA A 164 -12.53 0.64 -13.08
N CYS A 165 -11.93 -0.54 -13.00
CA CYS A 165 -12.24 -1.52 -11.95
C CYS A 165 -11.94 -0.96 -10.55
N TYR A 166 -10.78 -0.32 -10.38
CA TYR A 166 -10.42 0.34 -9.12
C TYR A 166 -11.41 1.45 -8.74
N GLN A 167 -11.78 2.31 -9.70
CA GLN A 167 -12.75 3.39 -9.45
C GLN A 167 -14.10 2.84 -8.97
N ARG A 168 -14.63 1.79 -9.63
CA ARG A 168 -15.89 1.15 -9.22
C ARG A 168 -15.79 0.62 -7.80
N THR A 169 -14.74 -0.13 -7.48
CA THR A 169 -14.57 -0.73 -6.16
C THR A 169 -14.42 0.33 -5.07
N THR A 170 -13.65 1.38 -5.33
CA THR A 170 -13.49 2.51 -4.40
C THR A 170 -14.83 3.20 -4.16
N ARG A 171 -15.61 3.50 -5.22
CA ARG A 171 -16.93 4.11 -5.10
C ARG A 171 -17.88 3.25 -4.26
N LEU A 172 -18.00 1.96 -4.57
CA LEU A 172 -18.88 1.03 -3.83
C LEU A 172 -18.49 0.87 -2.35
N ALA A 173 -17.18 0.88 -2.04
CA ALA A 173 -16.69 0.87 -0.67
C ALA A 173 -17.06 2.15 0.07
N ARG A 174 -16.88 3.31 -0.57
CA ARG A 174 -17.20 4.61 0.03
C ARG A 174 -18.71 4.84 0.22
N GLU A 175 -19.54 4.36 -0.69
CA GLU A 175 -21.01 4.37 -0.55
C GLU A 175 -21.46 3.62 0.73
N ARG A 176 -20.70 2.63 1.18
CA ARG A 176 -20.89 1.92 2.45
C ARG A 176 -20.17 2.59 3.64
N GLY A 177 -19.55 3.75 3.41
CA GLY A 177 -18.78 4.49 4.40
C GLY A 177 -17.51 3.79 4.87
N LEU A 178 -16.98 2.84 4.09
CA LEU A 178 -15.68 2.21 4.36
C LEU A 178 -14.54 3.17 4.00
N LYS A 179 -13.49 3.18 4.81
CA LYS A 179 -12.26 3.91 4.48
C LYS A 179 -11.43 3.14 3.48
N VAL A 180 -10.97 3.84 2.44
CA VAL A 180 -10.15 3.26 1.38
C VAL A 180 -8.73 3.83 1.43
N CYS A 181 -7.74 2.93 1.46
CA CYS A 181 -6.33 3.28 1.28
C CYS A 181 -5.80 2.67 -0.01
N THR A 182 -5.20 3.50 -0.88
CA THR A 182 -4.67 3.07 -2.17
C THR A 182 -3.16 2.85 -2.11
N HIS A 183 -2.72 1.68 -2.54
CA HIS A 183 -1.30 1.37 -2.68
C HIS A 183 -0.80 1.80 -4.07
N LEU A 184 0.26 2.60 -4.09
CA LEU A 184 0.92 3.11 -5.29
C LEU A 184 2.40 2.73 -5.29
N ILE A 185 2.93 2.42 -6.47
CA ILE A 185 4.35 2.12 -6.67
C ILE A 185 4.98 3.21 -7.52
N VAL A 186 6.05 3.81 -7.00
CA VAL A 186 6.88 4.79 -7.72
C VAL A 186 8.07 4.07 -8.35
N GLY A 187 8.36 4.37 -9.62
CA GLY A 187 9.46 3.76 -10.38
C GLY A 187 9.06 2.52 -11.18
N LEU A 188 7.79 2.39 -11.55
CA LEU A 188 7.32 1.34 -12.47
C LEU A 188 7.94 1.51 -13.87
N PRO A 189 8.23 0.40 -14.59
CA PRO A 189 8.86 0.47 -15.91
C PRO A 189 8.08 1.32 -16.90
N GLY A 190 8.74 2.35 -17.45
CA GLY A 190 8.15 3.29 -18.41
C GLY A 190 7.31 4.40 -17.79
N GLU A 191 7.30 4.51 -16.46
CA GLU A 191 6.72 5.64 -15.73
C GLU A 191 7.82 6.54 -15.14
N GLY A 192 7.61 7.86 -15.21
CA GLY A 192 8.39 8.87 -14.53
C GLY A 192 7.52 9.68 -13.60
N ARG A 193 8.03 10.77 -13.05
CA ARG A 193 7.36 11.67 -12.10
C ARG A 193 5.98 12.13 -12.58
N HIS A 194 5.88 12.47 -13.85
CA HIS A 194 4.61 12.86 -14.48
C HIS A 194 3.51 11.81 -14.30
N HIS A 195 3.81 10.56 -14.60
CA HIS A 195 2.86 9.46 -14.47
C HIS A 195 2.44 9.25 -13.00
N ALA A 196 3.38 9.41 -12.06
CA ALA A 196 3.10 9.28 -10.63
C ALA A 196 2.15 10.37 -10.13
N LEU A 197 2.34 11.62 -10.57
CA LEU A 197 1.46 12.74 -10.22
C LEU A 197 0.09 12.60 -10.88
N GLU A 198 0.00 12.22 -12.15
CA GLU A 198 -1.28 11.94 -12.80
C GLU A 198 -2.02 10.80 -12.07
N THR A 199 -1.31 9.74 -11.69
CA THR A 199 -1.87 8.67 -10.86
C THR A 199 -2.42 9.20 -9.54
N LEU A 200 -1.65 10.07 -8.85
CA LEU A 200 -2.10 10.69 -7.60
C LEU A 200 -3.40 11.48 -7.79
N HIS A 201 -3.44 12.38 -8.78
CA HIS A 201 -4.63 13.21 -9.07
C HIS A 201 -5.86 12.34 -9.31
N ARG A 202 -5.77 11.36 -10.19
CA ARG A 202 -6.86 10.43 -10.50
C ARG A 202 -7.31 9.61 -9.29
N VAL A 203 -6.40 9.25 -8.39
CA VAL A 203 -6.71 8.55 -7.14
C VAL A 203 -7.39 9.47 -6.13
N VAL A 204 -6.90 10.68 -5.94
CA VAL A 204 -7.51 11.68 -5.04
C VAL A 204 -8.92 12.04 -5.50
N GLU A 205 -9.16 12.18 -6.80
CA GLU A 205 -10.50 12.42 -7.38
C GLU A 205 -11.51 11.31 -7.06
N THR A 206 -11.06 10.07 -6.78
CA THR A 206 -11.98 9.01 -6.32
C THR A 206 -12.41 9.18 -4.86
N GLY A 207 -11.85 10.16 -4.15
CA GLY A 207 -12.21 10.47 -2.77
C GLY A 207 -11.60 9.49 -1.75
N VAL A 208 -10.41 8.95 -1.99
CA VAL A 208 -9.74 8.05 -1.04
C VAL A 208 -9.43 8.70 0.30
N ASP A 209 -9.43 7.91 1.37
CA ASP A 209 -9.11 8.36 2.71
C ASP A 209 -7.61 8.20 3.03
N GLY A 210 -6.92 7.38 2.28
CA GLY A 210 -5.50 7.13 2.52
C GLY A 210 -4.71 6.67 1.31
N ILE A 211 -3.40 6.88 1.39
CA ILE A 211 -2.43 6.48 0.37
C ILE A 211 -1.26 5.75 1.02
N LYS A 212 -0.67 4.81 0.28
CA LYS A 212 0.51 4.07 0.69
C LYS A 212 1.50 4.03 -0.45
N LEU A 213 2.57 4.81 -0.35
CA LEU A 213 3.63 4.86 -1.35
C LEU A 213 4.66 3.77 -1.12
N HIS A 214 5.14 3.23 -2.21
CA HIS A 214 6.16 2.19 -2.24
C HIS A 214 7.15 2.46 -3.38
N PRO A 215 8.47 2.57 -3.14
CA PRO A 215 9.43 2.49 -4.24
C PRO A 215 9.36 1.10 -4.87
N LEU A 216 9.51 1.00 -6.18
CA LEU A 216 9.58 -0.31 -6.83
C LEU A 216 10.74 -1.11 -6.26
N HIS A 217 10.44 -2.21 -5.60
CA HIS A 217 11.45 -3.19 -5.20
C HIS A 217 11.60 -4.25 -6.28
N ILE A 218 12.80 -4.42 -6.77
CA ILE A 218 13.18 -5.55 -7.61
C ILE A 218 13.63 -6.65 -6.66
N VAL A 219 12.82 -7.70 -6.55
CA VAL A 219 13.03 -8.77 -5.58
C VAL A 219 13.32 -10.09 -6.26
N ARG A 220 14.22 -10.87 -5.68
CA ARG A 220 14.58 -12.21 -6.15
C ARG A 220 13.33 -13.07 -6.37
N GLY A 221 13.32 -13.83 -7.45
CA GLY A 221 12.20 -14.70 -7.80
C GLY A 221 11.03 -13.99 -8.50
N SER A 222 11.07 -12.67 -8.67
CA SER A 222 10.11 -11.94 -9.51
C SER A 222 10.49 -11.97 -10.99
N ILE A 223 9.54 -11.70 -11.88
CA ILE A 223 9.82 -11.56 -13.32
C ILE A 223 10.75 -10.35 -13.56
N MET A 224 10.57 -9.27 -12.81
CA MET A 224 11.42 -8.07 -12.91
C MET A 224 12.86 -8.34 -12.50
N ALA A 225 13.13 -9.31 -11.62
CA ALA A 225 14.49 -9.71 -11.29
C ALA A 225 15.27 -10.18 -12.53
N LYS A 226 14.64 -10.99 -13.39
CA LYS A 226 15.26 -11.46 -14.64
C LYS A 226 15.57 -10.30 -15.62
N ALA A 227 14.69 -9.29 -15.67
CA ALA A 227 14.92 -8.11 -16.50
C ALA A 227 16.07 -7.26 -15.96
N TRP A 228 16.16 -7.12 -14.64
CA TRP A 228 17.25 -6.41 -13.98
C TRP A 228 18.60 -7.13 -14.14
N GLU A 229 18.64 -8.44 -13.92
CA GLU A 229 19.85 -9.27 -14.13
C GLU A 229 20.36 -9.20 -15.58
N ALA A 230 19.45 -9.02 -16.54
CA ALA A 230 19.78 -8.84 -17.95
C ALA A 230 20.10 -7.38 -18.34
N GLY A 231 20.20 -6.45 -17.39
CA GLY A 231 20.48 -5.02 -17.64
C GLY A 231 19.36 -4.26 -18.36
N ARG A 232 18.15 -4.80 -18.44
CA ARG A 232 16.99 -4.20 -19.14
C ARG A 232 16.05 -3.40 -18.22
N LEU A 233 16.29 -3.42 -16.92
CA LEU A 233 15.53 -2.71 -15.90
C LEU A 233 16.49 -2.22 -14.82
N ASN A 234 16.37 -0.95 -14.44
CA ASN A 234 17.09 -0.37 -13.31
C ASN A 234 16.15 -0.17 -12.12
N GLY A 235 16.70 -0.19 -10.90
CA GLY A 235 16.00 0.30 -9.71
C GLY A 235 15.86 1.81 -9.76
N ILE A 236 14.84 2.36 -9.13
CA ILE A 236 14.69 3.82 -8.98
C ILE A 236 15.81 4.36 -8.08
N GLU A 237 16.47 5.43 -8.52
CA GLU A 237 17.46 6.13 -7.70
C GLU A 237 16.78 6.87 -6.53
N LEU A 238 17.50 7.07 -5.43
CA LEU A 238 16.98 7.71 -4.23
C LEU A 238 16.43 9.11 -4.51
N ASP A 239 17.22 9.93 -5.23
CA ASP A 239 16.86 11.32 -5.56
C ASP A 239 15.56 11.39 -6.37
N GLU A 240 15.43 10.55 -7.40
CA GLU A 240 14.22 10.50 -8.22
C GLU A 240 13.00 10.03 -7.41
N TYR A 241 13.20 9.08 -6.48
CA TYR A 241 12.14 8.68 -5.57
C TYR A 241 11.73 9.82 -4.65
N VAL A 242 12.68 10.51 -4.04
CA VAL A 242 12.44 11.64 -3.10
C VAL A 242 11.72 12.78 -3.80
N LEU A 243 12.19 13.18 -4.98
CA LEU A 243 11.55 14.21 -5.78
C LEU A 243 10.11 13.81 -6.17
N THR A 244 9.90 12.58 -6.62
CA THR A 244 8.57 12.11 -7.04
C THR A 244 7.62 11.98 -5.86
N ALA A 245 8.03 11.28 -4.81
CA ALA A 245 7.18 11.07 -3.63
C ALA A 245 6.94 12.36 -2.84
N GLY A 246 7.93 13.26 -2.79
CA GLY A 246 7.80 14.58 -2.18
C GLY A 246 6.77 15.43 -2.90
N GLU A 247 6.81 15.49 -4.24
CA GLU A 247 5.80 16.19 -5.04
C GLU A 247 4.42 15.55 -4.89
N MET A 248 4.31 14.22 -4.89
CA MET A 248 3.04 13.54 -4.62
C MET A 248 2.47 13.98 -3.25
N ILE A 249 3.30 14.05 -2.20
CA ILE A 249 2.86 14.47 -0.86
C ILE A 249 2.39 15.93 -0.89
N ARG A 250 3.13 16.84 -1.52
CA ARG A 250 2.78 18.25 -1.63
C ARG A 250 1.46 18.49 -2.37
N HIS A 251 1.13 17.65 -3.35
CA HIS A 251 -0.14 17.70 -4.10
C HIS A 251 -1.27 16.85 -3.50
N THR A 252 -1.06 16.23 -2.34
CA THR A 252 -2.10 15.44 -1.66
C THR A 252 -2.85 16.29 -0.65
N PRO A 253 -4.20 16.30 -0.65
CA PRO A 253 -5.00 17.02 0.34
C PRO A 253 -4.61 16.67 1.78
N PRO A 254 -4.60 17.63 2.72
CA PRO A 254 -4.14 17.42 4.11
C PRO A 254 -4.95 16.37 4.89
N GLU A 255 -6.20 16.15 4.53
CA GLU A 255 -7.10 15.15 5.15
C GLU A 255 -6.76 13.72 4.75
N VAL A 256 -6.12 13.50 3.61
CA VAL A 256 -5.71 12.17 3.15
C VAL A 256 -4.56 11.64 4.00
N VAL A 257 -4.73 10.44 4.52
CA VAL A 257 -3.77 9.85 5.48
C VAL A 257 -2.73 8.98 4.77
N TYR A 258 -1.46 9.25 5.00
CA TYR A 258 -0.40 8.40 4.48
C TYR A 258 -0.14 7.19 5.40
N HIS A 259 -0.54 6.01 4.97
CA HIS A 259 -0.24 4.75 5.67
C HIS A 259 1.25 4.43 5.65
N ARG A 260 1.95 4.86 4.58
CA ARG A 260 3.39 4.73 4.39
C ARG A 260 3.84 5.65 3.26
N ILE A 261 5.03 6.23 3.39
CA ILE A 261 5.65 7.09 2.37
C ILE A 261 6.96 6.53 1.80
N SER A 262 7.49 5.46 2.36
CA SER A 262 8.66 4.72 1.87
C SER A 262 8.61 3.29 2.38
N ALA A 263 9.40 2.39 1.81
CA ALA A 263 9.44 0.99 2.20
C ALA A 263 10.87 0.46 2.20
N SER A 264 11.09 -0.62 2.94
CA SER A 264 12.38 -1.30 2.97
C SER A 264 12.21 -2.80 2.77
N ALA A 265 13.23 -3.43 2.22
CA ALA A 265 13.36 -4.87 2.14
C ALA A 265 14.83 -5.28 2.38
N ARG A 266 15.07 -6.52 2.73
CA ARG A 266 16.40 -7.01 3.10
C ARG A 266 17.01 -7.90 2.01
N ARG A 267 18.33 -7.92 1.93
CA ARG A 267 19.03 -8.99 1.21
C ARG A 267 18.87 -10.33 1.94
N PRO A 268 18.94 -11.45 1.21
CA PRO A 268 19.20 -11.58 -0.21
C PRO A 268 17.96 -11.40 -1.10
N THR A 269 16.79 -11.11 -0.52
CA THR A 269 15.54 -10.96 -1.28
C THR A 269 15.51 -9.69 -2.13
N LEU A 270 15.93 -8.55 -1.56
CA LEU A 270 16.05 -7.29 -2.31
C LEU A 270 17.27 -7.34 -3.23
N LEU A 271 17.07 -7.06 -4.52
CA LEU A 271 18.11 -6.89 -5.53
C LEU A 271 18.37 -5.42 -5.82
N ALA A 272 17.32 -4.62 -5.98
CA ALA A 272 17.38 -3.17 -6.17
C ALA A 272 16.04 -2.50 -5.74
N PRO A 273 16.07 -1.21 -5.43
CA PRO A 273 17.24 -0.35 -5.22
C PRO A 273 17.88 -0.59 -3.85
N LEU A 274 19.20 -0.50 -3.75
CA LEU A 274 19.93 -0.86 -2.53
C LEU A 274 19.69 0.11 -1.37
N TRP A 275 19.35 1.37 -1.62
CA TRP A 275 19.02 2.32 -0.57
C TRP A 275 17.79 1.89 0.27
N CYS A 276 16.93 1.01 -0.28
CA CYS A 276 15.79 0.44 0.44
C CYS A 276 16.18 -0.61 1.50
N GLU A 277 17.46 -1.03 1.61
CA GLU A 277 17.89 -1.90 2.71
C GLU A 277 17.76 -1.21 4.07
N ASN A 278 18.00 0.09 4.12
CA ASN A 278 17.80 0.90 5.31
C ASN A 278 16.46 1.65 5.22
N ARG A 279 15.53 1.27 6.08
CA ARG A 279 14.19 1.87 6.13
C ARG A 279 14.19 3.39 6.37
N TRP A 280 15.26 3.94 6.92
CA TRP A 280 15.34 5.36 7.26
C TRP A 280 15.82 6.22 6.10
N THR A 281 16.58 5.68 5.16
CA THR A 281 17.19 6.46 4.07
C THR A 281 16.13 7.28 3.32
N GLY A 282 15.16 6.65 2.70
CA GLY A 282 14.11 7.39 1.99
C GLY A 282 13.26 8.29 2.88
N MET A 283 13.09 7.95 4.16
CA MET A 283 12.31 8.77 5.10
C MET A 283 13.07 10.03 5.54
N VAL A 284 14.39 9.94 5.73
CA VAL A 284 15.23 11.10 6.09
C VAL A 284 15.30 12.08 4.94
N GLU A 285 15.53 11.59 3.73
CA GLU A 285 15.59 12.45 2.55
C GLU A 285 14.24 13.11 2.23
N LEU A 286 13.12 12.41 2.42
CA LEU A 286 11.78 13.01 2.32
C LEU A 286 11.53 14.06 3.41
N ASP A 287 12.02 13.85 4.64
CA ASP A 287 11.93 14.85 5.71
C ASP A 287 12.70 16.12 5.33
N CYS A 288 13.92 15.99 4.80
CA CYS A 288 14.71 17.12 4.31
C CYS A 288 13.98 17.83 3.17
N TYR A 289 13.58 17.10 2.14
CA TYR A 289 12.88 17.64 0.98
C TYR A 289 11.62 18.44 1.37
N LEU A 290 10.77 17.87 2.21
CA LEU A 290 9.52 18.50 2.62
C LEU A 290 9.74 19.72 3.56
N ASN A 291 10.80 19.74 4.35
CA ASN A 291 11.17 20.93 5.12
C ASN A 291 11.57 22.09 4.21
N GLU A 292 12.20 21.83 3.09
CA GLU A 292 12.66 22.85 2.14
C GLU A 292 11.56 23.27 1.16
N GLN A 293 10.81 22.31 0.62
CA GLN A 293 9.88 22.54 -0.49
C GLN A 293 8.44 22.75 -0.06
N GLY A 294 8.06 22.34 1.15
CA GLY A 294 6.73 22.52 1.71
C GLY A 294 6.06 21.22 2.13
N VAL A 295 5.06 21.33 2.98
CA VAL A 295 4.33 20.22 3.63
C VAL A 295 3.28 19.59 2.72
N GLN A 296 2.63 18.54 3.19
CA GLN A 296 1.45 17.96 2.53
C GLN A 296 0.39 19.03 2.24
N GLY A 297 -0.09 19.06 1.01
CA GLY A 297 -1.10 20.03 0.55
C GLY A 297 -0.54 21.39 0.14
N SER A 298 0.76 21.66 0.32
CA SER A 298 1.35 22.96 -0.01
C SER A 298 1.37 23.31 -1.50
N ALA A 299 1.20 22.32 -2.38
CA ALA A 299 1.16 22.52 -3.84
C ALA A 299 -0.24 22.29 -4.43
N LEU A 300 -1.29 22.24 -3.61
CA LEU A 300 -2.67 22.14 -4.11
C LEU A 300 -3.03 23.36 -4.96
N GLY A 301 -3.64 23.11 -6.14
CA GLY A 301 -4.04 24.18 -7.07
C GLY A 301 -2.89 24.76 -7.90
N THR A 302 -1.65 24.38 -7.67
CA THR A 302 -0.56 24.73 -8.59
C THR A 302 -0.58 23.81 -9.79
N PRO A 303 -0.59 24.35 -11.03
CA PRO A 303 -0.44 23.50 -12.22
C PRO A 303 0.88 22.77 -12.14
N TRP A 304 0.81 21.44 -12.24
CA TRP A 304 2.03 20.68 -12.42
C TRP A 304 2.57 20.90 -13.83
N VAL A 305 3.69 21.60 -13.94
CA VAL A 305 4.40 21.79 -15.20
C VAL A 305 5.43 20.69 -15.32
N PRO A 306 5.39 19.85 -16.39
CA PRO A 306 6.46 18.91 -16.64
C PRO A 306 7.77 19.68 -16.78
N THR A 307 8.67 19.59 -15.81
CA THR A 307 10.06 19.96 -16.07
C THR A 307 10.58 18.96 -17.09
N LEU A 308 10.69 19.38 -18.33
CA LEU A 308 11.39 18.63 -19.36
C LEU A 308 12.80 18.36 -18.85
N SER A 309 13.07 17.11 -18.49
CA SER A 309 14.45 16.69 -18.20
C SER A 309 15.30 16.93 -19.45
N PRO A 310 16.46 17.59 -19.37
CA PRO A 310 17.31 17.85 -20.53
C PRO A 310 18.11 16.62 -20.99
N ALA A 311 17.47 15.45 -21.07
CA ALA A 311 18.12 14.21 -21.51
C ALA A 311 17.24 13.46 -22.50
N SER A 312 17.08 14.05 -23.69
CA SER A 312 16.73 13.33 -24.92
C SER A 312 17.02 14.16 -26.15
N ALA A 313 18.22 14.75 -26.16
CA ALA A 313 18.85 15.24 -27.41
C ALA A 313 20.16 14.47 -27.57
N GLN A 314 20.06 13.21 -28.03
CA GLN A 314 21.03 12.49 -28.85
C GLN A 314 20.41 11.20 -29.37
#